data_22c1a6de58e45d0f50c4cc422c42f8f0
#
_entry.id   22c1a6de58e45d0f50c4cc422c42f8f0
#
_cell.length_a   1.000
_cell.length_b   1.000
_cell.length_c   1.000
_cell.angle_alpha   90.00
_cell.angle_beta   90.00
_cell.angle_gamma   90.00
#
_symmetry.space_group_name_H-M   'P 1'
#
loop_
_entity.id
_entity.type
_entity.pdbx_description
1 polymer ?
#
loop_
_entity_poly.entity_id
_entity_poly.type
_entity_poly.pdbx_seq_one_letter_code
_entity_poly.pdbx_strand_id
1 'polypeptide(L)'
;TAIASPQLASAIKNNNQNEITHLMQQVSSNLLLIGGMLLCVIWLNIDLIFHVLPNGAQYAEARSVVLMLGVSQLFIASCSFTLNALNYSRFYAFSLLFSFIVTVSSIMLNNALIPKFGMNGAAVSNLLSYAIYFIAIVLTVRWTIQTPTFTRQHLKIVLLLLLILCANKLWLKYLPINNIWISSLLRTMV
;
A
#
# COMPACT_ATOMS: atom_id res chain seq x y z
N THR A 1 -7.52 11.71 6.81
CA THR A 1 -6.49 12.69 6.35
C THR A 1 -6.99 14.13 6.38
N ALA A 2 -8.26 14.40 6.01
CA ALA A 2 -8.78 15.77 5.93
C ALA A 2 -8.64 16.57 7.24
N ILE A 3 -8.87 15.96 8.40
CA ILE A 3 -8.77 16.63 9.70
C ILE A 3 -7.30 16.74 10.15
N ALA A 4 -6.48 15.76 9.87
CA ALA A 4 -5.09 15.72 10.31
C ALA A 4 -4.16 16.63 9.48
N SER A 5 -4.52 16.97 8.23
CA SER A 5 -3.69 17.84 7.37
C SER A 5 -3.54 19.26 7.90
N PRO A 6 -4.59 19.97 8.37
CA PRO A 6 -4.43 21.28 8.99
C PRO A 6 -3.61 21.26 10.30
N GLN A 7 -3.79 20.20 11.10
CA GLN A 7 -3.01 20.00 12.32
C GLN A 7 -1.52 19.82 12.02
N LEU A 8 -1.19 19.04 10.99
CA LEU A 8 0.18 18.86 10.53
C LEU A 8 0.79 20.18 10.06
N ALA A 9 0.05 20.98 9.27
CA ALA A 9 0.51 22.27 8.80
C ALA A 9 0.80 23.25 9.95
N SER A 10 -0.07 23.27 10.98
CA SER A 10 0.15 24.09 12.18
C SER A 10 1.35 23.61 13.01
N ALA A 11 1.51 22.30 13.19
CA ALA A 11 2.64 21.72 13.89
C ALA A 11 3.98 22.03 13.19
N ILE A 12 4.02 21.99 11.86
CA ILE A 12 5.20 22.34 11.07
C ILE A 12 5.52 23.84 11.23
N LYS A 13 4.50 24.70 11.16
CA LYS A 13 4.67 26.15 11.35
C LYS A 13 5.22 26.50 12.74
N ASN A 14 4.79 25.77 13.75
CA ASN A 14 5.21 25.95 15.14
C ASN A 14 6.52 25.19 15.49
N ASN A 15 7.15 24.50 14.54
CA ASN A 15 8.34 23.65 14.74
C ASN A 15 8.16 22.60 15.87
N ASN A 16 6.94 22.10 16.08
CA ASN A 16 6.66 21.11 17.11
C ASN A 16 6.96 19.68 16.58
N GLN A 17 8.21 19.25 16.70
CA GLN A 17 8.71 17.97 16.20
C GLN A 17 7.97 16.74 16.76
N ASN A 18 7.58 16.80 18.05
CA ASN A 18 6.88 15.69 18.69
C ASN A 18 5.49 15.49 18.09
N GLU A 19 4.76 16.58 17.86
CA GLU A 19 3.43 16.53 17.26
C GLU A 19 3.48 16.09 15.80
N ILE A 20 4.45 16.60 15.03
CA ILE A 20 4.70 16.19 13.64
C ILE A 20 4.93 14.68 13.58
N THR A 21 5.84 14.16 14.42
CA THR A 21 6.17 12.72 14.47
C THR A 21 4.96 11.88 14.85
N HIS A 22 4.23 12.28 15.88
CA HIS A 22 3.05 11.57 16.35
C HIS A 22 1.96 11.49 15.26
N LEU A 23 1.63 12.62 14.63
CA LEU A 23 0.64 12.68 13.56
C LEU A 23 1.05 11.83 12.35
N MET A 24 2.32 11.92 11.93
CA MET A 24 2.82 11.13 10.80
C MET A 24 2.74 9.63 11.07
N GLN A 25 3.15 9.18 12.24
CA GLN A 25 3.13 7.77 12.62
C GLN A 25 1.70 7.25 12.76
N GLN A 26 0.82 7.99 13.44
CA GLN A 26 -0.55 7.60 13.68
C GLN A 26 -1.34 7.48 12.37
N VAL A 27 -1.28 8.50 11.52
CA VAL A 27 -2.05 8.52 10.27
C VAL A 27 -1.51 7.47 9.29
N SER A 28 -0.18 7.36 9.13
CA SER A 28 0.42 6.33 8.26
C SER A 28 0.10 4.91 8.74
N SER A 29 0.12 4.65 10.05
CA SER A 29 -0.24 3.35 10.62
C SER A 29 -1.71 3.02 10.36
N ASN A 30 -2.61 3.97 10.55
CA ASN A 30 -4.04 3.77 10.30
C ASN A 30 -4.33 3.51 8.80
N LEU A 31 -3.67 4.26 7.91
CA LEU A 31 -3.82 4.04 6.47
C LEU A 31 -3.27 2.68 6.04
N LEU A 32 -2.13 2.26 6.59
CA LEU A 32 -1.57 0.93 6.33
C LEU A 32 -2.49 -0.18 6.84
N LEU A 33 -3.08 -0.01 8.03
CA LEU A 33 -4.00 -0.98 8.63
C LEU A 33 -5.28 -1.11 7.79
N ILE A 34 -5.94 0.01 7.50
CA ILE A 34 -7.19 0.01 6.73
C ILE A 34 -6.94 -0.51 5.30
N GLY A 35 -5.92 0.00 4.62
CA GLY A 35 -5.55 -0.43 3.28
C GLY A 35 -5.14 -1.91 3.23
N GLY A 36 -4.39 -2.37 4.23
CA GLY A 36 -4.00 -3.76 4.36
C GLY A 36 -5.18 -4.69 4.64
N MET A 37 -6.11 -4.30 5.50
CA MET A 37 -7.35 -5.06 5.72
C MET A 37 -8.18 -5.17 4.43
N LEU A 38 -8.36 -4.06 3.70
CA LEU A 38 -9.06 -4.09 2.42
C LEU A 38 -8.37 -5.00 1.41
N LEU A 39 -7.04 -4.95 1.32
CA LEU A 39 -6.29 -5.86 0.45
C LEU A 39 -6.47 -7.33 0.87
N CYS A 40 -6.44 -7.62 2.17
CA CYS A 40 -6.71 -8.96 2.66
C CYS A 40 -8.12 -9.44 2.28
N VAL A 41 -9.15 -8.61 2.47
CA VAL A 41 -10.53 -8.95 2.11
C VAL A 41 -10.65 -9.23 0.60
N ILE A 42 -10.07 -8.39 -0.25
CA ILE A 42 -10.06 -8.60 -1.70
C ILE A 42 -9.33 -9.90 -2.05
N TRP A 43 -8.14 -10.12 -1.49
CA TRP A 43 -7.33 -11.30 -1.77
C TRP A 43 -7.99 -12.60 -1.32
N LEU A 44 -8.63 -12.60 -0.14
CA LEU A 44 -9.31 -13.77 0.40
C LEU A 44 -10.57 -14.16 -0.41
N ASN A 45 -11.22 -13.15 -1.02
CA ASN A 45 -12.43 -13.35 -1.81
C ASN A 45 -12.21 -13.26 -3.32
N ILE A 46 -10.95 -13.27 -3.79
CA ILE A 46 -10.63 -13.06 -5.20
C ILE A 46 -11.29 -14.10 -6.13
N ASP A 47 -11.40 -15.35 -5.67
CA ASP A 47 -12.04 -16.44 -6.41
C ASP A 47 -13.56 -16.18 -6.56
N LEU A 48 -14.19 -15.66 -5.51
CA LEU A 48 -15.60 -15.25 -5.56
C LEU A 48 -15.81 -14.08 -6.51
N ILE A 49 -14.93 -13.06 -6.44
CA ILE A 49 -14.98 -11.90 -7.32
C ILE A 49 -14.91 -12.35 -8.78
N PHE A 50 -13.98 -13.25 -9.14
CA PHE A 50 -13.86 -13.76 -10.49
C PHE A 50 -15.03 -14.65 -10.90
N HIS A 51 -15.67 -15.35 -9.94
CA HIS A 51 -16.85 -16.16 -10.23
C HIS A 51 -18.09 -15.32 -10.57
N VAL A 52 -18.24 -14.15 -9.95
CA VAL A 52 -19.37 -13.23 -10.19
C VAL A 52 -19.19 -12.42 -11.48
N LEU A 53 -17.94 -12.22 -11.93
CA LEU A 53 -17.66 -11.47 -13.16
C LEU A 53 -18.05 -12.27 -14.42
N PRO A 54 -18.71 -11.66 -15.39
CA PRO A 54 -18.92 -12.29 -16.70
C PRO A 54 -17.54 -12.59 -17.33
N ASN A 55 -17.36 -13.83 -17.84
CA ASN A 55 -16.09 -14.35 -18.35
C ASN A 55 -14.93 -14.41 -17.31
N GLY A 56 -15.26 -14.58 -16.03
CA GLY A 56 -14.29 -14.56 -14.92
C GLY A 56 -13.12 -15.54 -15.07
N ALA A 57 -13.30 -16.67 -15.80
CA ALA A 57 -12.22 -17.62 -16.09
C ALA A 57 -11.04 -16.98 -16.84
N GLN A 58 -11.28 -15.98 -17.70
CA GLN A 58 -10.24 -15.26 -18.43
C GLN A 58 -9.40 -14.35 -17.50
N TYR A 59 -9.98 -13.94 -16.36
CA TYR A 59 -9.31 -13.08 -15.37
C TYR A 59 -8.56 -13.88 -14.28
N ALA A 60 -8.62 -15.21 -14.31
CA ALA A 60 -7.90 -16.04 -13.32
C ALA A 60 -6.38 -15.79 -13.34
N GLU A 61 -5.82 -15.51 -14.52
CA GLU A 61 -4.40 -15.14 -14.68
C GLU A 61 -4.06 -13.77 -14.06
N ALA A 62 -5.06 -12.89 -13.91
CA ALA A 62 -4.89 -11.57 -13.32
C ALA A 62 -4.77 -11.59 -11.79
N ARG A 63 -4.86 -12.76 -11.15
CA ARG A 63 -4.76 -12.88 -9.68
C ARG A 63 -3.46 -12.29 -9.13
N SER A 64 -2.33 -12.59 -9.76
CA SER A 64 -1.02 -12.04 -9.39
C SER A 64 -0.98 -10.51 -9.57
N VAL A 65 -1.61 -10.00 -10.63
CA VAL A 65 -1.71 -8.57 -10.93
C VAL A 65 -2.46 -7.82 -9.82
N VAL A 66 -3.60 -8.34 -9.38
CA VAL A 66 -4.39 -7.73 -8.29
C VAL A 66 -3.57 -7.63 -7.00
N LEU A 67 -2.81 -8.67 -6.66
CA LEU A 67 -1.95 -8.65 -5.48
C LEU A 67 -0.83 -7.63 -5.61
N MET A 68 -0.12 -7.60 -6.74
CA MET A 68 0.98 -6.67 -6.98
C MET A 68 0.51 -5.22 -6.96
N LEU A 69 -0.63 -4.92 -7.60
CA LEU A 69 -1.23 -3.60 -7.58
C LEU A 69 -1.72 -3.22 -6.17
N GLY A 70 -2.33 -4.15 -5.44
CA GLY A 70 -2.75 -3.93 -4.07
C GLY A 70 -1.58 -3.58 -3.15
N VAL A 71 -0.46 -4.31 -3.24
CA VAL A 71 0.76 -4.02 -2.46
C VAL A 71 1.34 -2.67 -2.86
N SER A 72 1.36 -2.31 -4.15
CA SER A 72 1.82 -0.99 -4.58
C SER A 72 0.97 0.15 -4.02
N GLN A 73 -0.35 -0.03 -3.90
CA GLN A 73 -1.24 0.93 -3.25
C GLN A 73 -0.97 1.07 -1.74
N LEU A 74 -0.54 0.00 -1.06
CA LEU A 74 -0.12 0.09 0.34
C LEU A 74 1.13 0.94 0.52
N PHE A 75 2.10 0.88 -0.40
CA PHE A 75 3.25 1.78 -0.36
C PHE A 75 2.82 3.25 -0.47
N ILE A 76 1.94 3.57 -1.43
CA ILE A 76 1.41 4.94 -1.61
C ILE A 76 0.64 5.39 -0.37
N ALA A 77 -0.29 4.57 0.12
CA ALA A 77 -1.11 4.89 1.27
C ALA A 77 -0.26 5.18 2.52
N SER A 78 0.79 4.36 2.74
CA SER A 78 1.68 4.51 3.90
C SER A 78 2.52 5.78 3.85
N CYS A 79 2.90 6.28 2.67
CA CYS A 79 3.72 7.49 2.55
C CYS A 79 2.93 8.75 2.19
N SER A 80 1.62 8.66 1.89
CA SER A 80 0.82 9.80 1.44
C SER A 80 0.79 10.94 2.46
N PHE A 81 0.66 10.62 3.75
CA PHE A 81 0.65 11.64 4.80
C PHE A 81 2.06 12.21 5.07
N THR A 82 3.08 11.39 4.93
CA THR A 82 4.48 11.80 4.98
C THR A 82 4.82 12.77 3.86
N LEU A 83 4.27 12.55 2.66
CA LEU A 83 4.40 13.46 1.54
C LEU A 83 3.76 14.83 1.83
N ASN A 84 2.61 14.85 2.52
CA ASN A 84 2.00 16.11 2.95
C ASN A 84 2.90 16.90 3.90
N ALA A 85 3.66 16.23 4.76
CA ALA A 85 4.64 16.92 5.61
C ALA A 85 5.75 17.62 4.80
N LEU A 86 6.23 16.99 3.72
CA LEU A 86 7.16 17.64 2.79
C LEU A 86 6.52 18.83 2.08
N ASN A 87 5.26 18.68 1.63
CA ASN A 87 4.53 19.75 0.93
C ASN A 87 4.29 20.99 1.79
N TYR A 88 4.10 20.82 3.11
CA TYR A 88 3.93 21.94 4.05
C TYR A 88 5.25 22.50 4.59
N SER A 89 6.38 21.83 4.31
CA SER A 89 7.71 22.26 4.71
C SER A 89 8.40 23.12 3.64
N ARG A 90 9.52 23.75 4.00
CA ARG A 90 10.41 24.42 3.02
C ARG A 90 10.99 23.47 1.96
N PHE A 91 10.82 22.18 2.13
CA PHE A 91 11.37 21.13 1.27
C PHE A 91 10.36 20.61 0.23
N TYR A 92 9.29 21.35 -0.07
CA TYR A 92 8.24 20.96 -1.03
C TYR A 92 8.78 20.63 -2.43
N ALA A 93 9.91 21.21 -2.83
CA ALA A 93 10.55 20.93 -4.12
C ALA A 93 10.95 19.46 -4.28
N PHE A 94 11.33 18.77 -3.19
CA PHE A 94 11.61 17.32 -3.24
C PHE A 94 10.38 16.49 -3.57
N SER A 95 9.20 16.91 -3.11
CA SER A 95 7.93 16.25 -3.44
C SER A 95 7.66 16.28 -4.96
N LEU A 96 7.88 17.44 -5.58
CA LEU A 96 7.74 17.61 -7.03
C LEU A 96 8.78 16.77 -7.79
N LEU A 97 10.04 16.78 -7.33
CA LEU A 97 11.11 15.98 -7.92
C LEU A 97 10.80 14.49 -7.87
N PHE A 98 10.32 13.98 -6.73
CA PHE A 98 9.98 12.55 -6.59
C PHE A 98 8.77 12.16 -7.44
N SER A 99 7.77 13.03 -7.55
CA SER A 99 6.63 12.78 -8.45
C SER A 99 7.08 12.69 -9.91
N PHE A 100 8.03 13.51 -10.31
CA PHE A 100 8.63 13.44 -11.64
C PHE A 100 9.43 12.15 -11.84
N ILE A 101 10.28 11.78 -10.88
CA ILE A 101 11.10 10.56 -10.91
C ILE A 101 10.21 9.32 -11.02
N VAL A 102 9.14 9.22 -10.21
CA VAL A 102 8.25 8.06 -10.26
C VAL A 102 7.53 7.95 -11.61
N THR A 103 7.13 9.08 -12.18
CA THR A 103 6.47 9.10 -13.50
C THR A 103 7.42 8.62 -14.59
N VAL A 104 8.63 9.16 -14.65
CA VAL A 104 9.64 8.74 -15.64
C VAL A 104 10.02 7.27 -15.45
N SER A 105 10.27 6.84 -14.20
CA SER A 105 10.60 5.46 -13.88
C SER A 105 9.47 4.50 -14.28
N SER A 106 8.22 4.88 -14.05
CA SER A 106 7.04 4.08 -14.42
C SER A 106 6.95 3.91 -15.95
N ILE A 107 7.16 4.98 -16.71
CA ILE A 107 7.17 4.92 -18.18
C ILE A 107 8.30 4.01 -18.69
N MET A 108 9.51 4.17 -18.18
CA MET A 108 10.66 3.35 -18.57
C MET A 108 10.46 1.87 -18.25
N LEU A 109 10.00 1.57 -17.04
CA LEU A 109 9.74 0.20 -16.60
C LEU A 109 8.58 -0.43 -17.40
N ASN A 110 7.51 0.31 -17.66
CA ASN A 110 6.40 -0.16 -18.49
C ASN A 110 6.88 -0.51 -19.90
N ASN A 111 7.67 0.36 -20.55
CA ASN A 111 8.20 0.10 -21.88
C ASN A 111 9.13 -1.11 -21.93
N ALA A 112 9.83 -1.42 -20.83
CA ALA A 112 10.74 -2.55 -20.76
C ALA A 112 10.04 -3.87 -20.41
N LEU A 113 9.03 -3.83 -19.51
CA LEU A 113 8.43 -5.03 -18.91
C LEU A 113 7.14 -5.46 -19.60
N ILE A 114 6.32 -4.53 -20.10
CA ILE A 114 5.06 -4.88 -20.77
C ILE A 114 5.28 -5.74 -22.03
N PRO A 115 6.26 -5.46 -22.92
CA PRO A 115 6.47 -6.30 -24.10
C PRO A 115 6.89 -7.74 -23.78
N LYS A 116 7.52 -7.95 -22.60
CA LYS A 116 8.02 -9.27 -22.16
C LYS A 116 7.02 -10.07 -21.36
N PHE A 117 6.26 -9.40 -20.48
CA PHE A 117 5.44 -10.02 -19.46
C PHE A 117 3.96 -9.62 -19.55
N GLY A 118 3.56 -8.82 -20.55
CA GLY A 118 2.18 -8.38 -20.74
C GLY A 118 1.62 -7.65 -19.50
N MET A 119 0.44 -8.04 -19.06
CA MET A 119 -0.25 -7.45 -17.92
C MET A 119 0.52 -7.61 -16.59
N ASN A 120 1.19 -8.75 -16.40
CA ASN A 120 2.07 -8.95 -15.24
C ASN A 120 3.26 -7.97 -15.25
N GLY A 121 3.79 -7.66 -16.42
CA GLY A 121 4.85 -6.65 -16.58
C GLY A 121 4.41 -5.26 -16.13
N ALA A 122 3.19 -4.86 -16.47
CA ALA A 122 2.62 -3.58 -16.02
C ALA A 122 2.46 -3.54 -14.49
N ALA A 123 2.01 -4.64 -13.88
CA ALA A 123 1.86 -4.73 -12.43
C ALA A 123 3.20 -4.68 -11.69
N VAL A 124 4.22 -5.39 -12.19
CA VAL A 124 5.57 -5.37 -11.64
C VAL A 124 6.20 -3.99 -11.77
N SER A 125 6.08 -3.34 -12.94
CA SER A 125 6.62 -1.99 -13.12
C SER A 125 6.00 -0.98 -12.16
N ASN A 126 4.69 -1.08 -11.95
CA ASN A 126 3.97 -0.25 -10.99
C ASN A 126 4.47 -0.48 -9.56
N LEU A 127 4.57 -1.76 -9.14
CA LEU A 127 5.08 -2.13 -7.83
C LEU A 127 6.49 -1.59 -7.57
N LEU A 128 7.41 -1.76 -8.54
CA LEU A 128 8.78 -1.28 -8.43
C LEU A 128 8.85 0.25 -8.38
N SER A 129 8.11 0.95 -9.24
CA SER A 129 8.08 2.42 -9.26
C SER A 129 7.63 2.99 -7.92
N TYR A 130 6.55 2.45 -7.35
CA TYR A 130 6.05 2.93 -6.06
C TYR A 130 6.90 2.46 -4.87
N ALA A 131 7.58 1.32 -4.96
CA ALA A 131 8.55 0.92 -3.94
C ALA A 131 9.74 1.89 -3.89
N ILE A 132 10.29 2.27 -5.06
CA ILE A 132 11.36 3.26 -5.17
C ILE A 132 10.90 4.62 -4.61
N TYR A 133 9.71 5.06 -5.01
CA TYR A 133 9.10 6.31 -4.54
C TYR A 133 8.93 6.33 -3.02
N PHE A 134 8.40 5.25 -2.45
CA PHE A 134 8.24 5.08 -1.02
C PHE A 134 9.58 5.20 -0.27
N ILE A 135 10.60 4.48 -0.72
CA ILE A 135 11.95 4.53 -0.12
C ILE A 135 12.51 5.95 -0.20
N ALA A 136 12.39 6.62 -1.35
CA ALA A 136 12.87 7.98 -1.56
C ALA A 136 12.21 8.97 -0.59
N ILE A 137 10.89 8.93 -0.43
CA ILE A 137 10.16 9.80 0.50
C ILE A 137 10.59 9.55 1.95
N VAL A 138 10.62 8.28 2.37
CA VAL A 138 10.99 7.93 3.76
C VAL A 138 12.40 8.39 4.10
N LEU A 139 13.36 8.19 3.20
CA LEU A 139 14.74 8.63 3.41
C LEU A 139 14.83 10.17 3.48
N THR A 140 14.16 10.86 2.56
CA THR A 140 14.19 12.32 2.54
C THR A 140 13.58 12.93 3.79
N VAL A 141 12.42 12.43 4.23
CA VAL A 141 11.80 12.94 5.46
C VAL A 141 12.67 12.68 6.68
N ARG A 142 13.33 11.52 6.75
CA ARG A 142 14.27 11.24 7.82
C ARG A 142 15.45 12.21 7.85
N TRP A 143 15.93 12.68 6.66
CA TRP A 143 17.05 13.61 6.56
C TRP A 143 16.63 15.06 6.78
N THR A 144 15.45 15.48 6.29
CA THR A 144 15.00 16.87 6.29
C THR A 144 14.24 17.26 7.55
N ILE A 145 13.33 16.38 8.00
CA ILE A 145 12.44 16.65 9.15
C ILE A 145 12.95 15.93 10.42
N GLN A 146 13.93 15.02 10.26
CA GLN A 146 14.55 14.24 11.34
C GLN A 146 13.55 13.42 12.18
N THR A 147 12.39 13.07 11.60
CA THR A 147 11.35 12.31 12.25
C THR A 147 11.32 10.87 11.74
N PRO A 148 11.31 9.85 12.59
CA PRO A 148 11.15 8.47 12.16
C PRO A 148 9.69 8.23 11.74
N THR A 149 9.46 8.15 10.44
CA THR A 149 8.12 7.87 9.88
C THR A 149 7.68 6.43 10.18
N PHE A 150 8.65 5.49 10.12
CA PHE A 150 8.42 4.06 10.35
C PHE A 150 8.77 3.66 11.78
N THR A 151 7.78 3.13 12.49
CA THR A 151 7.90 2.68 13.88
C THR A 151 7.65 1.16 13.97
N ARG A 152 7.99 0.57 15.09
CA ARG A 152 7.66 -0.83 15.42
C ARG A 152 6.17 -1.17 15.22
N GLN A 153 5.28 -0.18 15.25
CA GLN A 153 3.85 -0.34 14.99
C GLN A 153 3.58 -0.77 13.54
N HIS A 154 4.25 -0.17 12.56
CA HIS A 154 4.11 -0.56 11.14
C HIS A 154 4.55 -2.01 10.92
N LEU A 155 5.65 -2.42 11.56
CA LEU A 155 6.10 -3.81 11.51
C LEU A 155 5.06 -4.78 12.11
N LYS A 156 4.47 -4.42 13.26
CA LYS A 156 3.41 -5.21 13.88
C LYS A 156 2.17 -5.33 12.99
N ILE A 157 1.76 -4.25 12.32
CA ILE A 157 0.63 -4.26 11.38
C ILE A 157 0.94 -5.19 10.20
N VAL A 158 2.12 -5.08 9.60
CA VAL A 158 2.52 -5.97 8.48
C VAL A 158 2.55 -7.43 8.92
N LEU A 159 3.12 -7.72 10.10
CA LEU A 159 3.14 -9.08 10.67
C LEU A 159 1.71 -9.61 10.91
N LEU A 160 0.82 -8.78 11.44
CA LEU A 160 -0.58 -9.15 11.67
C LEU A 160 -1.28 -9.47 10.34
N LEU A 161 -1.11 -8.64 9.31
CA LEU A 161 -1.68 -8.87 7.99
C LEU A 161 -1.15 -10.17 7.36
N LEU A 162 0.16 -10.43 7.47
CA LEU A 162 0.77 -11.68 7.01
C LEU A 162 0.23 -12.89 7.78
N LEU A 163 0.03 -12.76 9.10
CA LEU A 163 -0.52 -13.82 9.93
C LEU A 163 -1.95 -14.16 9.52
N ILE A 164 -2.80 -13.16 9.24
CA ILE A 164 -4.15 -13.36 8.71
C ILE A 164 -4.11 -14.14 7.39
N LEU A 165 -3.24 -13.76 6.46
CA LEU A 165 -3.10 -14.45 5.17
C LEU A 165 -2.62 -15.89 5.33
N CYS A 166 -1.66 -16.13 6.23
CA CYS A 166 -1.15 -17.47 6.53
C CYS A 166 -2.20 -18.34 7.23
N ALA A 167 -2.90 -17.79 8.23
CA ALA A 167 -3.96 -18.50 8.94
C ALA A 167 -5.07 -18.95 8.00
N ASN A 168 -5.50 -18.07 7.08
CA ASN A 168 -6.50 -18.42 6.08
C ASN A 168 -6.02 -19.55 5.16
N LYS A 169 -4.76 -19.53 4.72
CA LYS A 169 -4.22 -20.61 3.87
C LYS A 169 -4.18 -21.96 4.60
N LEU A 170 -3.88 -21.95 5.90
CA LEU A 170 -3.92 -23.16 6.73
C LEU A 170 -5.36 -23.63 6.95
N TRP A 171 -6.28 -22.71 7.25
CA TRP A 171 -7.69 -23.01 7.45
C TRP A 171 -8.32 -23.73 6.25
N LEU A 172 -8.04 -23.24 5.03
CA LEU A 172 -8.52 -23.84 3.79
C LEU A 172 -7.95 -25.25 3.52
N LYS A 173 -6.76 -25.55 4.03
CA LYS A 173 -6.15 -26.86 3.89
C LYS A 173 -6.84 -27.91 4.78
N TYR A 174 -7.35 -27.49 5.95
CA TYR A 174 -7.97 -28.41 6.92
C TYR A 174 -9.49 -28.55 6.74
N LEU A 175 -10.16 -27.57 6.15
CA LEU A 175 -11.61 -27.59 5.90
C LEU A 175 -11.88 -27.33 4.40
N PRO A 176 -11.75 -28.36 3.53
CA PRO A 176 -12.09 -28.21 2.12
C PRO A 176 -13.61 -28.09 1.95
N ILE A 177 -14.13 -26.86 2.07
CA ILE A 177 -15.55 -26.57 1.84
C ILE A 177 -15.75 -26.43 0.34
N ASN A 178 -16.51 -27.34 -0.23
CA ASN A 178 -16.75 -27.44 -1.69
C ASN A 178 -17.66 -26.33 -2.24
N ASN A 179 -18.23 -25.47 -1.38
CA ASN A 179 -19.12 -24.39 -1.78
C ASN A 179 -18.41 -23.05 -1.71
N ILE A 180 -18.21 -22.41 -2.88
CA ILE A 180 -17.50 -21.13 -3.03
C ILE A 180 -18.11 -20.03 -2.15
N TRP A 181 -19.43 -19.96 -2.05
CA TRP A 181 -20.13 -18.93 -1.27
C TRP A 181 -19.90 -19.10 0.24
N ILE A 182 -19.98 -20.32 0.74
CA ILE A 182 -19.77 -20.61 2.17
C ILE A 182 -18.29 -20.40 2.53
N SER A 183 -17.37 -20.81 1.66
CA SER A 183 -15.94 -20.62 1.89
C SER A 183 -15.55 -19.12 1.90
N SER A 184 -16.16 -18.28 1.07
CA SER A 184 -15.89 -16.85 1.06
C SER A 184 -16.45 -16.13 2.28
N LEU A 185 -17.64 -16.48 2.73
CA LEU A 185 -18.22 -15.93 3.97
C LEU A 185 -17.39 -16.29 5.20
N LEU A 186 -16.92 -17.53 5.30
CA LEU A 186 -16.05 -17.96 6.40
C LEU A 186 -14.69 -17.25 6.38
N ARG A 187 -14.15 -16.94 5.19
CA ARG A 187 -12.89 -16.20 5.04
C ARG A 187 -12.97 -14.74 5.52
N THR A 188 -14.16 -14.14 5.46
CA THR A 188 -14.36 -12.75 5.92
C THR A 188 -14.67 -12.65 7.41
N MET A 189 -15.05 -13.76 8.05
CA MET A 189 -15.37 -13.82 9.49
C MET A 189 -14.15 -14.09 10.39
N VAL A 190 -13.02 -14.52 9.81
CA VAL A 190 -11.74 -14.75 10.49
C VAL A 190 -10.81 -13.57 10.29
#